data_e11610e312bc116aafd7997eac2f4fd6
#
_entry.id   e11610e312bc116aafd7997eac2f4fd6
#
_cell.length_a   1.000
_cell.length_b   1.000
_cell.length_c   1.000
_cell.angle_alpha   90.00
_cell.angle_beta   90.00
_cell.angle_gamma   90.00
#
_symmetry.space_group_name_H-M   'P 1'
#
loop_
_entity.id
_entity.type
_entity.pdbx_description
1 polymer ?
#
loop_
_entity_poly.entity_id
_entity_poly.type
_entity_poly.pdbx_seq_one_letter_code
_entity_poly.pdbx_strand_id
1 'polypeptide(L)'
;MIGVSGTPFVPHAFPVVAYALRMRVVSLLPSATELLFAAGGGDLLVGRSHECDWPPAAMRAPILTSARIAHTAGSAGEQSTPVDSAAIDAAVRASMAAGESLYHLDEHLLRELNPDVILTQDLCDVCSIDLRSVERIAHTLPRVPKIINLNPTTVWQVLDDVLTVGEAIGRPAQAQAAATALRDRLWTASERSAPFVDGPSVLFLEWTDPPFVGGHWTPELITLAGGLHPLNAVGCKSRVATPADIIASAPERIVVAPCGLPLAAVRAAMPALESTEWWGKLPAVQRARAAHARGEFSDAVMLVDGNQMFNRPGPRLVDALEWLAAWLNQRPEHTPAGFPAEPWQPRHNQ
;
A
#
# COMPACT_ATOMS: atom_id res chain seq x y z
N MET A 1 -1.05 89.03 2.57
CA MET A 1 -0.43 87.79 2.01
C MET A 1 -0.70 86.70 3.02
N ILE A 2 -1.61 85.81 2.68
CA ILE A 2 -2.02 84.67 3.57
C ILE A 2 -1.37 83.43 2.93
N GLY A 3 -0.35 82.86 3.60
CA GLY A 3 0.35 81.65 3.16
C GLY A 3 -0.51 80.39 3.43
N VAL A 4 -0.88 79.68 2.41
CA VAL A 4 -1.55 78.37 2.50
C VAL A 4 -0.46 77.29 2.53
N SER A 5 -0.29 76.66 3.72
CA SER A 5 0.56 75.51 3.89
C SER A 5 -0.17 74.23 3.43
N GLY A 6 0.18 73.75 2.24
CA GLY A 6 -0.29 72.46 1.74
C GLY A 6 0.53 71.34 2.36
N THR A 7 -0.12 70.46 3.16
CA THR A 7 0.47 69.18 3.58
C THR A 7 0.50 68.20 2.41
N PRO A 8 1.63 67.52 2.15
CA PRO A 8 1.69 66.56 1.06
C PRO A 8 0.85 65.32 1.39
N PHE A 9 0.00 64.93 0.46
CA PHE A 9 -0.80 63.68 0.49
C PHE A 9 0.18 62.48 0.31
N VAL A 10 0.36 61.70 1.37
CA VAL A 10 1.08 60.43 1.33
C VAL A 10 0.08 59.32 1.00
N PRO A 11 0.18 58.66 -0.14
CA PRO A 11 -0.70 57.53 -0.47
C PRO A 11 -0.36 56.37 0.45
N HIS A 12 -1.31 55.98 1.29
CA HIS A 12 -1.22 54.73 2.06
C HIS A 12 -1.32 53.56 1.06
N ALA A 13 -0.18 52.92 0.78
CA ALA A 13 -0.15 51.63 0.12
C ALA A 13 -0.77 50.55 1.07
N PHE A 14 -1.98 50.14 0.77
CA PHE A 14 -2.55 48.95 1.42
C PHE A 14 -1.69 47.76 1.02
N PRO A 15 -1.24 46.93 2.00
CA PRO A 15 -0.55 45.69 1.67
C PRO A 15 -1.53 44.80 0.89
N VAL A 16 -1.24 44.59 -0.39
CA VAL A 16 -1.89 43.54 -1.17
C VAL A 16 -1.41 42.20 -0.52
N VAL A 17 -2.19 41.68 0.41
CA VAL A 17 -2.00 40.29 0.89
C VAL A 17 -2.30 39.43 -0.35
N ALA A 18 -1.25 39.08 -1.08
CA ALA A 18 -1.33 38.04 -2.08
C ALA A 18 -1.70 36.75 -1.34
N TYR A 19 -2.98 36.39 -1.34
CA TYR A 19 -3.41 35.04 -1.02
C TYR A 19 -2.74 34.15 -2.09
N ALA A 20 -1.55 33.65 -1.79
CA ALA A 20 -0.95 32.60 -2.58
C ALA A 20 -1.99 31.46 -2.63
N LEU A 21 -2.59 31.29 -3.81
CA LEU A 21 -3.54 30.19 -4.03
C LEU A 21 -2.83 28.90 -3.64
N ARG A 22 -3.22 28.34 -2.52
CA ARG A 22 -2.61 27.13 -1.97
C ARG A 22 -2.90 25.99 -2.94
N MET A 23 -1.85 25.29 -3.39
CA MET A 23 -1.99 24.13 -4.27
C MET A 23 -2.98 23.13 -3.69
N ARG A 24 -3.82 22.54 -4.53
CA ARG A 24 -4.88 21.61 -4.18
C ARG A 24 -4.55 20.24 -4.78
N VAL A 25 -4.38 19.25 -3.94
CA VAL A 25 -4.01 17.89 -4.35
C VAL A 25 -5.15 16.93 -4.05
N VAL A 26 -5.51 16.12 -5.04
CA VAL A 26 -6.41 14.97 -4.89
C VAL A 26 -5.57 13.69 -4.99
N SER A 27 -5.80 12.75 -4.08
CA SER A 27 -5.16 11.43 -4.11
C SER A 27 -6.22 10.33 -4.28
N LEU A 28 -6.09 9.53 -5.34
CA LEU A 28 -7.06 8.50 -5.69
C LEU A 28 -6.69 7.09 -5.19
N LEU A 29 -5.61 6.97 -4.40
CA LEU A 29 -5.18 5.69 -3.83
C LEU A 29 -4.38 5.88 -2.52
N PRO A 30 -4.38 4.87 -1.62
CA PRO A 30 -3.74 4.98 -0.32
C PRO A 30 -2.24 5.26 -0.37
N SER A 31 -1.49 4.55 -1.23
CA SER A 31 -0.04 4.72 -1.36
C SER A 31 0.34 6.14 -1.78
N ALA A 32 -0.38 6.75 -2.73
CA ALA A 32 -0.13 8.11 -3.17
C ALA A 32 -0.43 9.14 -2.05
N THR A 33 -1.43 8.88 -1.22
CA THR A 33 -1.68 9.68 -0.02
C THR A 33 -0.51 9.60 0.95
N GLU A 34 0.02 8.41 1.20
CA GLU A 34 1.18 8.21 2.07
C GLU A 34 2.43 8.90 1.51
N LEU A 35 2.68 8.79 0.20
CA LEU A 35 3.77 9.50 -0.50
C LEU A 35 3.63 11.02 -0.41
N LEU A 36 2.41 11.54 -0.56
CA LEU A 36 2.12 12.97 -0.41
C LEU A 36 2.48 13.47 1.00
N PHE A 37 2.09 12.73 2.03
CA PHE A 37 2.43 13.08 3.41
C PHE A 37 3.93 12.95 3.68
N ALA A 38 4.60 11.93 3.17
CA ALA A 38 6.04 11.76 3.27
C ALA A 38 6.80 12.91 2.59
N ALA A 39 6.35 13.37 1.42
CA ALA A 39 6.90 14.53 0.73
C ALA A 39 6.56 15.89 1.41
N GLY A 40 5.89 15.85 2.57
CA GLY A 40 5.52 17.04 3.33
C GLY A 40 4.27 17.75 2.80
N GLY A 41 3.48 17.15 1.90
CA GLY A 41 2.32 17.75 1.22
C GLY A 41 0.97 17.49 1.87
N GLY A 42 0.90 16.92 3.07
CA GLY A 42 -0.36 16.52 3.70
C GLY A 42 -1.36 17.65 3.91
N ASP A 43 -0.89 18.88 4.07
CA ASP A 43 -1.71 20.09 4.17
C ASP A 43 -2.31 20.56 2.83
N LEU A 44 -1.86 19.99 1.71
CA LEU A 44 -2.35 20.28 0.37
C LEU A 44 -3.46 19.32 -0.07
N LEU A 45 -3.69 18.22 0.68
CA LEU A 45 -4.70 17.22 0.37
C LEU A 45 -6.10 17.81 0.52
N VAL A 46 -6.86 17.90 -0.57
CA VAL A 46 -8.22 18.42 -0.60
C VAL A 46 -9.27 17.36 -0.89
N GLY A 47 -8.86 16.15 -1.32
CA GLY A 47 -9.75 15.03 -1.57
C GLY A 47 -8.98 13.71 -1.66
N ARG A 48 -9.62 12.59 -1.27
CA ARG A 48 -8.98 11.30 -1.17
C ARG A 48 -9.86 10.13 -1.65
N SER A 49 -9.25 8.98 -1.87
CA SER A 49 -9.97 7.71 -2.03
C SER A 49 -10.60 7.26 -0.70
N HIS A 50 -11.66 6.46 -0.76
CA HIS A 50 -12.28 5.83 0.41
C HIS A 50 -11.33 4.90 1.17
N GLU A 51 -10.31 4.36 0.49
CA GLU A 51 -9.29 3.47 1.08
C GLU A 51 -8.12 4.23 1.73
N CYS A 52 -8.03 5.55 1.57
CA CYS A 52 -6.96 6.37 2.17
C CYS A 52 -7.21 6.55 3.68
N ASP A 53 -6.69 5.65 4.48
CA ASP A 53 -6.84 5.58 5.93
C ASP A 53 -5.58 5.99 6.71
N TRP A 54 -4.45 6.18 6.01
CA TRP A 54 -3.17 6.55 6.61
C TRP A 54 -2.48 7.71 5.86
N PRO A 55 -1.79 8.62 6.60
CA PRO A 55 -1.87 8.77 8.05
C PRO A 55 -3.25 9.25 8.51
N PRO A 56 -3.61 9.18 9.81
CA PRO A 56 -4.94 9.57 10.29
C PRO A 56 -5.37 10.98 9.89
N ALA A 57 -4.41 11.90 9.69
CA ALA A 57 -4.68 13.25 9.22
C ALA A 57 -5.31 13.29 7.82
N ALA A 58 -5.05 12.30 6.96
CA ALA A 58 -5.63 12.20 5.62
C ALA A 58 -7.15 12.03 5.67
N MET A 59 -7.68 11.38 6.70
CA MET A 59 -9.12 11.12 6.85
C MET A 59 -9.98 12.38 6.97
N ARG A 60 -9.38 13.54 7.19
CA ARG A 60 -10.09 14.85 7.22
C ARG A 60 -10.52 15.32 5.83
N ALA A 61 -9.86 14.85 4.77
CA ALA A 61 -10.23 15.20 3.41
C ALA A 61 -11.49 14.42 2.97
N PRO A 62 -12.38 15.04 2.17
CA PRO A 62 -13.57 14.38 1.65
C PRO A 62 -13.21 13.19 0.75
N ILE A 63 -14.10 12.20 0.74
CA ILE A 63 -13.97 10.97 -0.04
C ILE A 63 -14.56 11.19 -1.43
N LEU A 64 -13.76 10.89 -2.46
CA LEU A 64 -14.13 11.01 -3.88
C LEU A 64 -14.49 9.68 -4.52
N THR A 65 -14.18 8.55 -3.89
CA THR A 65 -14.35 7.25 -4.54
C THR A 65 -15.19 6.31 -3.71
N SER A 66 -15.80 5.32 -4.35
CA SER A 66 -16.46 4.20 -3.68
C SER A 66 -16.24 2.91 -4.46
N ALA A 67 -16.25 1.77 -3.79
CA ALA A 67 -16.21 0.47 -4.43
C ALA A 67 -17.55 0.18 -5.13
N ARG A 68 -17.52 -0.40 -6.32
CA ARG A 68 -18.72 -0.91 -7.03
C ARG A 68 -19.07 -2.33 -6.59
N ILE A 69 -18.08 -3.10 -6.18
CA ILE A 69 -18.28 -4.45 -5.67
C ILE A 69 -18.26 -4.39 -4.14
N ALA A 70 -19.33 -4.86 -3.50
CA ALA A 70 -19.57 -4.75 -2.06
C ALA A 70 -18.56 -5.49 -1.17
N HIS A 71 -17.61 -6.22 -1.75
CA HIS A 71 -16.63 -7.06 -1.03
C HIS A 71 -15.16 -6.70 -1.31
N THR A 72 -14.87 -5.61 -2.02
CA THR A 72 -13.50 -5.09 -2.02
C THR A 72 -13.22 -4.54 -0.63
N ALA A 73 -12.24 -5.13 0.02
CA ALA A 73 -11.87 -4.84 1.40
C ALA A 73 -11.62 -3.35 1.60
N GLY A 74 -12.29 -2.75 2.57
CA GLY A 74 -12.18 -1.32 2.88
C GLY A 74 -13.39 -0.74 3.59
N SER A 75 -14.56 -1.39 3.57
CA SER A 75 -15.69 -0.97 4.41
C SER A 75 -15.43 -1.40 5.86
N ALA A 76 -14.72 -0.55 6.59
CA ALA A 76 -14.55 -0.65 8.04
C ALA A 76 -15.92 -0.53 8.74
N GLY A 77 -16.70 -1.60 8.78
CA GLY A 77 -18.02 -1.54 9.41
C GLY A 77 -18.73 -2.86 9.64
N GLU A 78 -18.45 -3.91 8.91
CA GLU A 78 -19.18 -5.18 9.09
C GLU A 78 -18.25 -6.35 9.46
N GLN A 79 -18.15 -6.58 10.74
CA GLN A 79 -17.20 -7.48 11.42
C GLN A 79 -17.60 -8.96 11.47
N SER A 80 -18.39 -9.52 10.56
CA SER A 80 -18.82 -10.91 10.78
C SER A 80 -19.07 -11.80 9.55
N THR A 81 -18.85 -11.32 8.35
CA THR A 81 -19.02 -12.20 7.17
C THR A 81 -17.70 -12.90 6.85
N PRO A 82 -17.68 -14.25 6.71
CA PRO A 82 -16.47 -14.95 6.23
C PRO A 82 -16.01 -14.37 4.91
N VAL A 83 -14.71 -14.08 4.78
CA VAL A 83 -14.13 -13.60 3.53
C VAL A 83 -14.05 -14.78 2.55
N ASP A 84 -14.83 -14.72 1.48
CA ASP A 84 -14.77 -15.68 0.38
C ASP A 84 -13.85 -15.13 -0.72
N SER A 85 -12.57 -15.48 -0.64
CA SER A 85 -11.55 -15.03 -1.60
C SER A 85 -11.85 -15.48 -3.03
N ALA A 86 -12.45 -16.65 -3.23
CA ALA A 86 -12.80 -17.15 -4.55
C ALA A 86 -13.96 -16.34 -5.17
N ALA A 87 -14.98 -16.02 -4.38
CA ALA A 87 -16.10 -15.20 -4.83
C ALA A 87 -15.66 -13.77 -5.19
N ILE A 88 -14.76 -13.17 -4.39
CA ILE A 88 -14.19 -11.85 -4.66
C ILE A 88 -13.40 -11.87 -5.98
N ASP A 89 -12.50 -12.84 -6.17
CA ASP A 89 -11.70 -12.97 -7.39
C ASP A 89 -12.59 -13.20 -8.62
N ALA A 90 -13.62 -14.02 -8.50
CA ALA A 90 -14.60 -14.24 -9.59
C ALA A 90 -15.35 -12.95 -9.98
N ALA A 91 -15.80 -12.16 -8.99
CA ALA A 91 -16.48 -10.90 -9.21
C ALA A 91 -15.55 -9.86 -9.88
N VAL A 92 -14.29 -9.77 -9.42
CA VAL A 92 -13.27 -8.90 -10.02
C VAL A 92 -13.03 -9.27 -11.47
N ARG A 93 -12.81 -10.55 -11.78
CA ARG A 93 -12.62 -11.02 -13.17
C ARG A 93 -13.82 -10.76 -14.07
N ALA A 94 -15.02 -10.91 -13.54
CA ALA A 94 -16.26 -10.63 -14.30
C ALA A 94 -16.36 -9.14 -14.68
N SER A 95 -16.08 -8.22 -13.72
CA SER A 95 -16.06 -6.77 -13.99
C SER A 95 -15.00 -6.39 -15.01
N MET A 96 -13.78 -6.94 -14.87
CA MET A 96 -12.69 -6.69 -15.83
C MET A 96 -13.04 -7.17 -17.23
N ALA A 97 -13.65 -8.37 -17.37
CA ALA A 97 -14.08 -8.91 -18.65
C ALA A 97 -15.20 -8.06 -19.29
N ALA A 98 -16.02 -7.41 -18.48
CA ALA A 98 -17.04 -6.46 -18.94
C ALA A 98 -16.47 -5.07 -19.29
N GLY A 99 -15.19 -4.81 -19.01
CA GLY A 99 -14.55 -3.49 -19.17
C GLY A 99 -15.06 -2.44 -18.18
N GLU A 100 -15.59 -2.89 -17.04
CA GLU A 100 -16.12 -2.03 -15.99
C GLU A 100 -15.05 -1.70 -14.96
N SER A 101 -14.99 -0.43 -14.54
CA SER A 101 -14.14 -0.03 -13.40
C SER A 101 -14.70 -0.62 -12.11
N LEU A 102 -13.81 -1.09 -11.24
CA LEU A 102 -14.18 -1.58 -9.90
C LEU A 102 -14.56 -0.45 -8.93
N TYR A 103 -14.30 0.78 -9.31
CA TYR A 103 -14.49 1.98 -8.49
C TYR A 103 -15.37 3.01 -9.19
N HIS A 104 -16.11 3.75 -8.40
CA HIS A 104 -16.83 4.94 -8.83
C HIS A 104 -16.06 6.18 -8.37
N LEU A 105 -15.98 7.22 -9.22
CA LEU A 105 -15.42 8.53 -8.91
C LEU A 105 -16.54 9.57 -8.86
N ASP A 106 -16.63 10.35 -7.79
CA ASP A 106 -17.55 11.48 -7.69
C ASP A 106 -17.01 12.67 -8.51
N GLU A 107 -17.46 12.74 -9.76
CA GLU A 107 -17.06 13.79 -10.70
C GLU A 107 -17.54 15.18 -10.26
N HIS A 108 -18.69 15.27 -9.58
CA HIS A 108 -19.22 16.55 -9.10
C HIS A 108 -18.31 17.12 -8.02
N LEU A 109 -17.99 16.31 -7.02
CA LEU A 109 -17.07 16.71 -5.95
C LEU A 109 -15.68 17.03 -6.50
N LEU A 110 -15.18 16.26 -7.48
CA LEU A 110 -13.89 16.55 -8.10
C LEU A 110 -13.88 17.91 -8.79
N ARG A 111 -15.00 18.29 -9.46
CA ARG A 111 -15.14 19.66 -10.05
C ARG A 111 -15.16 20.75 -9.00
N GLU A 112 -15.87 20.56 -7.88
CA GLU A 112 -15.89 21.52 -6.77
C GLU A 112 -14.52 21.68 -6.13
N LEU A 113 -13.81 20.59 -5.96
CA LEU A 113 -12.44 20.60 -5.43
C LEU A 113 -11.46 21.25 -6.38
N ASN A 114 -11.69 21.26 -7.68
CA ASN A 114 -10.85 21.90 -8.70
C ASN A 114 -9.34 21.76 -8.41
N PRO A 115 -8.79 20.54 -8.40
CA PRO A 115 -7.41 20.28 -8.00
C PRO A 115 -6.39 20.85 -9.00
N ASP A 116 -5.19 21.15 -8.50
CA ASP A 116 -4.00 21.45 -9.32
C ASP A 116 -3.26 20.19 -9.72
N VAL A 117 -3.30 19.17 -8.82
CA VAL A 117 -2.61 17.88 -9.00
C VAL A 117 -3.56 16.75 -8.63
N ILE A 118 -3.57 15.70 -9.44
CA ILE A 118 -4.21 14.41 -9.15
C ILE A 118 -3.12 13.35 -9.08
N LEU A 119 -3.03 12.65 -7.96
CA LEU A 119 -2.17 11.49 -7.79
C LEU A 119 -2.98 10.23 -8.06
N THR A 120 -2.50 9.38 -8.98
CA THR A 120 -3.16 8.13 -9.39
C THR A 120 -2.12 7.06 -9.72
N GLN A 121 -2.60 5.88 -10.11
CA GLN A 121 -1.79 4.72 -10.48
C GLN A 121 -2.47 3.96 -11.61
N ASP A 122 -1.67 3.28 -12.44
CA ASP A 122 -2.13 2.38 -13.52
C ASP A 122 -1.36 1.05 -13.48
N LEU A 123 -0.89 0.67 -12.29
CA LEU A 123 -0.07 -0.54 -12.08
C LEU A 123 -0.92 -1.82 -12.11
N CYS A 124 -2.12 -1.74 -11.59
CA CYS A 124 -3.03 -2.86 -11.40
C CYS A 124 -4.44 -2.47 -11.82
N ASP A 125 -5.03 -3.23 -12.73
CA ASP A 125 -6.40 -3.00 -13.21
C ASP A 125 -7.47 -3.19 -12.10
N VAL A 126 -7.06 -3.75 -10.95
CA VAL A 126 -7.91 -4.09 -9.81
C VAL A 126 -7.85 -3.06 -8.68
N CYS A 127 -6.68 -2.40 -8.50
CA CYS A 127 -6.39 -1.66 -7.26
C CYS A 127 -6.63 -0.15 -7.38
N SER A 128 -6.94 0.38 -8.56
CA SER A 128 -7.13 1.81 -8.79
C SER A 128 -8.22 2.12 -9.80
N ILE A 129 -8.64 3.37 -9.83
CA ILE A 129 -9.53 3.87 -10.89
C ILE A 129 -8.74 3.88 -12.20
N ASP A 130 -9.38 3.42 -13.28
CA ASP A 130 -8.84 3.46 -14.62
C ASP A 130 -8.31 4.87 -14.98
N LEU A 131 -7.02 4.93 -15.35
CA LEU A 131 -6.34 6.18 -15.69
C LEU A 131 -7.05 6.95 -16.80
N ARG A 132 -7.56 6.25 -17.84
CA ARG A 132 -8.28 6.90 -18.95
C ARG A 132 -9.54 7.61 -18.48
N SER A 133 -10.24 7.04 -17.49
CA SER A 133 -11.40 7.68 -16.88
C SER A 133 -11.00 8.92 -16.11
N VAL A 134 -9.90 8.88 -15.36
CA VAL A 134 -9.36 10.05 -14.65
C VAL A 134 -8.96 11.15 -15.64
N GLU A 135 -8.23 10.82 -16.70
CA GLU A 135 -7.83 11.77 -17.76
C GLU A 135 -9.04 12.42 -18.45
N ARG A 136 -10.02 11.60 -18.85
CA ARG A 136 -11.24 12.09 -19.49
C ARG A 136 -11.98 13.09 -18.60
N ILE A 137 -12.12 12.81 -17.31
CA ILE A 137 -12.78 13.72 -16.38
C ILE A 137 -11.93 14.98 -16.14
N ALA A 138 -10.63 14.83 -15.97
CA ALA A 138 -9.70 15.94 -15.77
C ALA A 138 -9.77 16.98 -16.88
N HIS A 139 -9.93 16.55 -18.14
CA HIS A 139 -10.13 17.45 -19.29
C HIS A 139 -11.45 18.22 -19.25
N THR A 140 -12.43 17.84 -18.45
CA THR A 140 -13.71 18.56 -18.29
C THR A 140 -13.68 19.59 -17.16
N LEU A 141 -12.58 19.64 -16.38
CA LEU A 141 -12.45 20.57 -15.26
C LEU A 141 -12.15 22.00 -15.76
N PRO A 142 -12.54 23.04 -15.00
CA PRO A 142 -12.27 24.44 -15.36
C PRO A 142 -10.77 24.74 -15.58
N ARG A 143 -9.91 24.03 -14.86
CA ARG A 143 -8.46 24.00 -15.06
C ARG A 143 -8.02 22.54 -15.10
N VAL A 144 -7.30 22.15 -16.17
CA VAL A 144 -6.79 20.80 -16.31
C VAL A 144 -5.69 20.57 -15.27
N PRO A 145 -5.87 19.64 -14.31
CA PRO A 145 -4.86 19.35 -13.30
C PRO A 145 -3.67 18.60 -13.91
N LYS A 146 -2.50 18.69 -13.25
CA LYS A 146 -1.39 17.80 -13.52
C LYS A 146 -1.70 16.42 -12.96
N ILE A 147 -1.74 15.39 -13.80
CA ILE A 147 -1.91 13.99 -13.37
C ILE A 147 -0.53 13.39 -13.15
N ILE A 148 -0.31 12.84 -11.98
CA ILE A 148 0.89 12.08 -11.61
C ILE A 148 0.50 10.63 -11.50
N ASN A 149 0.95 9.83 -12.45
CA ASN A 149 0.72 8.39 -12.52
C ASN A 149 1.92 7.65 -11.92
N LEU A 150 1.73 6.98 -10.78
CA LEU A 150 2.77 6.32 -9.98
C LEU A 150 2.72 4.81 -10.25
N ASN A 151 3.71 4.28 -10.96
CA ASN A 151 3.74 2.87 -11.39
C ASN A 151 5.05 2.17 -10.99
N PRO A 152 5.42 2.16 -9.70
CA PRO A 152 6.64 1.52 -9.26
C PRO A 152 6.51 -0.01 -9.34
N THR A 153 7.58 -0.70 -9.72
CA THR A 153 7.66 -2.17 -9.73
C THR A 153 8.72 -2.72 -8.77
N THR A 154 9.55 -1.83 -8.20
CA THR A 154 10.58 -2.15 -7.21
C THR A 154 10.45 -1.24 -6.00
N VAL A 155 11.03 -1.64 -4.85
CA VAL A 155 11.02 -0.79 -3.65
C VAL A 155 11.77 0.53 -3.90
N TRP A 156 12.82 0.51 -4.69
CA TRP A 156 13.59 1.73 -5.02
C TRP A 156 12.75 2.74 -5.80
N GLN A 157 11.96 2.27 -6.76
CA GLN A 157 11.05 3.14 -7.52
C GLN A 157 9.96 3.74 -6.60
N VAL A 158 9.46 2.98 -5.61
CA VAL A 158 8.54 3.54 -4.60
C VAL A 158 9.19 4.68 -3.81
N LEU A 159 10.48 4.55 -3.46
CA LEU A 159 11.20 5.64 -2.79
C LEU A 159 11.49 6.83 -3.72
N ASP A 160 11.66 6.59 -5.02
CA ASP A 160 11.79 7.64 -6.03
C ASP A 160 10.46 8.39 -6.24
N ASP A 161 9.32 7.73 -6.07
CA ASP A 161 8.00 8.35 -6.15
C ASP A 161 7.78 9.42 -5.08
N VAL A 162 8.46 9.35 -3.93
CA VAL A 162 8.48 10.45 -2.93
C VAL A 162 9.02 11.74 -3.57
N LEU A 163 10.09 11.62 -4.38
CA LEU A 163 10.69 12.76 -5.08
C LEU A 163 9.78 13.29 -6.17
N THR A 164 9.19 12.37 -6.95
CA THR A 164 8.23 12.71 -8.03
C THR A 164 7.04 13.50 -7.48
N VAL A 165 6.46 13.04 -6.36
CA VAL A 165 5.37 13.75 -5.69
C VAL A 165 5.86 15.09 -5.14
N GLY A 166 7.04 15.12 -4.50
CA GLY A 166 7.63 16.36 -3.96
C GLY A 166 7.85 17.45 -5.00
N GLU A 167 8.35 17.08 -6.18
CA GLU A 167 8.47 18.00 -7.32
C GLU A 167 7.12 18.49 -7.82
N ALA A 168 6.14 17.58 -7.94
CA ALA A 168 4.80 17.91 -8.42
C ALA A 168 4.08 18.92 -7.53
N ILE A 169 4.34 18.89 -6.22
CA ILE A 169 3.71 19.78 -5.23
C ILE A 169 4.58 20.98 -4.82
N GLY A 170 5.74 21.15 -5.45
CA GLY A 170 6.66 22.27 -5.16
C GLY A 170 7.39 22.16 -3.82
N ARG A 171 7.60 20.93 -3.32
CA ARG A 171 8.32 20.66 -2.05
C ARG A 171 9.54 19.72 -2.23
N PRO A 172 10.44 19.98 -3.20
CA PRO A 172 11.54 19.05 -3.51
C PRO A 172 12.51 18.85 -2.34
N ALA A 173 12.76 19.86 -1.52
CA ALA A 173 13.69 19.75 -0.39
C ALA A 173 13.15 18.82 0.71
N GLN A 174 11.86 18.91 1.04
CA GLN A 174 11.21 18.02 2.02
C GLN A 174 11.18 16.58 1.50
N ALA A 175 10.82 16.39 0.24
CA ALA A 175 10.81 15.09 -0.41
C ALA A 175 12.19 14.46 -0.45
N GLN A 176 13.24 15.22 -0.77
CA GLN A 176 14.63 14.75 -0.75
C GLN A 176 15.05 14.27 0.65
N ALA A 177 14.76 15.04 1.68
CA ALA A 177 15.05 14.65 3.06
C ALA A 177 14.32 13.36 3.45
N ALA A 178 13.03 13.23 3.12
CA ALA A 178 12.24 12.05 3.39
C ALA A 178 12.75 10.82 2.63
N ALA A 179 13.02 10.93 1.33
CA ALA A 179 13.54 9.84 0.52
C ALA A 179 14.91 9.36 1.02
N THR A 180 15.78 10.30 1.45
CA THR A 180 17.06 9.94 2.05
C THR A 180 16.87 9.15 3.33
N ALA A 181 16.04 9.63 4.26
CA ALA A 181 15.77 8.94 5.51
C ALA A 181 15.16 7.53 5.30
N LEU A 182 14.26 7.37 4.34
CA LEU A 182 13.68 6.06 4.00
C LEU A 182 14.73 5.10 3.43
N ARG A 183 15.62 5.59 2.55
CA ARG A 183 16.72 4.80 1.99
C ARG A 183 17.72 4.37 3.06
N ASP A 184 18.07 5.25 4.00
CA ASP A 184 18.97 4.94 5.11
C ASP A 184 18.36 3.84 6.01
N ARG A 185 17.06 3.91 6.31
CA ARG A 185 16.34 2.85 7.04
C ARG A 185 16.35 1.53 6.27
N LEU A 186 16.07 1.57 4.98
CA LEU A 186 16.06 0.39 4.10
C LEU A 186 17.43 -0.30 4.09
N TRP A 187 18.51 0.45 3.92
CA TRP A 187 19.87 -0.08 4.00
C TRP A 187 20.19 -0.66 5.37
N THR A 188 19.88 0.05 6.43
CA THR A 188 20.08 -0.42 7.81
C THR A 188 19.34 -1.73 8.07
N ALA A 189 18.12 -1.89 7.53
CA ALA A 189 17.36 -3.13 7.65
C ALA A 189 18.03 -4.28 6.88
N SER A 190 18.47 -4.02 5.64
CA SER A 190 19.10 -5.04 4.80
C SER A 190 20.45 -5.53 5.34
N GLU A 191 21.24 -4.66 6.00
CA GLU A 191 22.50 -5.03 6.63
C GLU A 191 22.34 -5.98 7.83
N ARG A 192 21.12 -6.16 8.33
CA ARG A 192 20.82 -7.11 9.41
C ARG A 192 20.71 -8.55 8.93
N SER A 193 20.60 -8.77 7.63
CA SER A 193 20.59 -10.11 7.02
C SER A 193 22.01 -10.68 6.98
N ALA A 194 22.13 -12.00 7.09
CA ALA A 194 23.43 -12.69 6.98
C ALA A 194 23.91 -12.70 5.53
N PRO A 195 25.03 -12.03 5.18
CA PRO A 195 25.35 -11.69 3.79
C PRO A 195 25.87 -12.86 2.93
N PHE A 196 26.13 -14.04 3.48
CA PHE A 196 26.79 -15.15 2.76
C PHE A 196 26.14 -16.51 3.04
N VAL A 197 24.94 -16.54 3.53
CA VAL A 197 24.19 -17.77 3.80
C VAL A 197 22.87 -17.70 3.04
N ASP A 198 22.55 -18.76 2.31
CA ASP A 198 21.24 -18.89 1.71
C ASP A 198 20.17 -18.82 2.80
N GLY A 199 19.33 -17.80 2.71
CA GLY A 199 18.26 -17.61 3.68
C GLY A 199 17.12 -18.59 3.46
N PRO A 200 16.11 -18.57 4.36
CA PRO A 200 14.98 -19.48 4.25
C PRO A 200 14.15 -19.20 2.99
N SER A 201 13.61 -20.28 2.40
CA SER A 201 12.59 -20.17 1.35
C SER A 201 11.30 -19.60 1.94
N VAL A 202 10.81 -18.51 1.34
CA VAL A 202 9.62 -17.77 1.78
C VAL A 202 8.51 -17.89 0.74
N LEU A 203 7.35 -18.40 1.14
CA LEU A 203 6.11 -18.27 0.38
C LEU A 203 5.39 -17.00 0.86
N PHE A 204 5.17 -16.05 -0.04
CA PHE A 204 4.34 -14.88 0.22
C PHE A 204 3.03 -15.01 -0.55
N LEU A 205 1.91 -15.17 0.17
CA LEU A 205 0.57 -15.25 -0.41
C LEU A 205 -0.09 -13.87 -0.37
N GLU A 206 -0.21 -13.27 -1.54
CA GLU A 206 -0.89 -11.99 -1.77
C GLU A 206 -2.40 -12.17 -1.99
N TRP A 207 -2.84 -13.41 -2.26
CA TRP A 207 -4.23 -13.85 -2.28
C TRP A 207 -4.28 -15.35 -1.99
N THR A 208 -5.42 -15.83 -1.49
CA THR A 208 -5.51 -17.20 -0.98
C THR A 208 -6.27 -18.16 -1.90
N ASP A 209 -7.23 -17.68 -2.69
CA ASP A 209 -7.99 -18.51 -3.63
C ASP A 209 -8.44 -17.70 -4.87
N PRO A 210 -7.86 -17.96 -6.07
CA PRO A 210 -6.69 -18.83 -6.27
C PRO A 210 -5.43 -18.27 -5.57
N PRO A 211 -4.42 -19.10 -5.24
CA PRO A 211 -3.24 -18.61 -4.54
C PRO A 211 -2.38 -17.73 -5.48
N PHE A 212 -2.36 -16.41 -5.20
CA PHE A 212 -1.41 -15.49 -5.83
C PHE A 212 -0.17 -15.36 -4.97
N VAL A 213 0.98 -15.46 -5.59
CA VAL A 213 2.28 -15.19 -4.96
C VAL A 213 2.71 -13.76 -5.24
N GLY A 214 3.34 -13.14 -4.24
CA GLY A 214 3.75 -11.75 -4.27
C GLY A 214 4.62 -11.41 -5.48
N GLY A 215 4.38 -10.23 -6.04
CA GLY A 215 5.10 -9.69 -7.18
C GLY A 215 5.67 -8.30 -6.90
N HIS A 216 6.02 -7.58 -7.99
CA HIS A 216 6.56 -6.23 -7.98
C HIS A 216 7.77 -6.11 -7.04
N TRP A 217 7.65 -5.36 -5.95
CA TRP A 217 8.66 -5.13 -4.91
C TRP A 217 8.75 -6.24 -3.86
N THR A 218 7.74 -7.12 -3.74
CA THR A 218 7.70 -8.14 -2.67
C THR A 218 8.86 -9.13 -2.74
N PRO A 219 9.24 -9.70 -3.91
CA PRO A 219 10.43 -10.56 -4.01
C PRO A 219 11.72 -9.84 -3.64
N GLU A 220 11.84 -8.54 -3.98
CA GLU A 220 12.99 -7.72 -3.63
C GLU A 220 13.09 -7.49 -2.11
N LEU A 221 11.96 -7.17 -1.44
CA LEU A 221 11.92 -7.02 0.02
C LEU A 221 12.34 -8.31 0.73
N ILE A 222 11.87 -9.47 0.26
CA ILE A 222 12.26 -10.77 0.81
C ILE A 222 13.77 -11.01 0.64
N THR A 223 14.33 -10.69 -0.52
CA THR A 223 15.76 -10.82 -0.79
C THR A 223 16.59 -9.89 0.07
N LEU A 224 16.19 -8.62 0.19
CA LEU A 224 16.85 -7.62 1.06
C LEU A 224 16.80 -8.02 2.54
N ALA A 225 15.75 -8.73 2.96
CA ALA A 225 15.61 -9.27 4.31
C ALA A 225 16.42 -10.57 4.54
N GLY A 226 17.11 -11.09 3.52
CA GLY A 226 17.90 -12.31 3.59
C GLY A 226 17.12 -13.60 3.33
N GLY A 227 15.93 -13.55 2.74
CA GLY A 227 15.15 -14.73 2.34
C GLY A 227 15.20 -14.99 0.84
N LEU A 228 14.63 -16.12 0.42
CA LEU A 228 14.49 -16.53 -0.98
C LEU A 228 13.00 -16.60 -1.34
N HIS A 229 12.62 -16.00 -2.48
CA HIS A 229 11.25 -16.12 -3.02
C HIS A 229 11.27 -16.78 -4.40
N PRO A 230 11.26 -18.13 -4.47
CA PRO A 230 11.52 -18.86 -5.72
C PRO A 230 10.35 -18.82 -6.72
N LEU A 231 9.16 -18.37 -6.29
CA LEU A 231 7.95 -18.48 -7.10
C LEU A 231 7.68 -17.27 -7.99
N ASN A 232 8.37 -16.15 -7.78
CA ASN A 232 8.22 -14.97 -8.65
C ASN A 232 9.52 -14.13 -8.64
N ALA A 233 9.74 -13.36 -9.71
CA ALA A 233 10.89 -12.49 -9.84
C ALA A 233 10.59 -11.04 -9.44
N VAL A 234 11.65 -10.31 -9.06
CA VAL A 234 11.58 -8.86 -8.78
C VAL A 234 11.02 -8.12 -10.00
N GLY A 235 10.13 -7.16 -9.78
CA GLY A 235 9.54 -6.33 -10.81
C GLY A 235 8.45 -6.99 -11.65
N CYS A 236 8.24 -8.31 -11.52
CA CYS A 236 7.16 -9.01 -12.20
C CYS A 236 5.83 -8.83 -11.46
N LYS A 237 4.71 -8.82 -12.21
CA LYS A 237 3.36 -8.80 -11.61
C LYS A 237 3.14 -10.04 -10.75
N SER A 238 2.34 -9.89 -9.70
CA SER A 238 1.82 -11.02 -8.92
C SER A 238 1.13 -12.03 -9.83
N ARG A 239 1.29 -13.30 -9.55
CA ARG A 239 0.75 -14.38 -10.39
C ARG A 239 0.11 -15.49 -9.58
N VAL A 240 -0.83 -16.18 -10.18
CA VAL A 240 -1.34 -17.44 -9.64
C VAL A 240 -0.22 -18.48 -9.68
N ALA A 241 0.01 -19.14 -8.55
CA ALA A 241 0.89 -20.30 -8.47
C ALA A 241 0.06 -21.58 -8.36
N THR A 242 0.52 -22.66 -9.03
CA THR A 242 -0.16 -23.94 -8.88
C THR A 242 0.16 -24.58 -7.51
N PRO A 243 -0.75 -25.38 -6.94
CA PRO A 243 -0.43 -26.15 -5.74
C PRO A 243 0.85 -26.99 -5.86
N ALA A 244 1.15 -27.51 -7.03
CA ALA A 244 2.37 -28.29 -7.31
C ALA A 244 3.63 -27.40 -7.19
N ASP A 245 3.62 -26.20 -7.78
CA ASP A 245 4.73 -25.25 -7.69
C ASP A 245 4.97 -24.80 -6.23
N ILE A 246 3.89 -24.54 -5.49
CA ILE A 246 3.95 -24.13 -4.08
C ILE A 246 4.57 -25.26 -3.23
N ILE A 247 4.13 -26.50 -3.41
CA ILE A 247 4.71 -27.65 -2.71
C ILE A 247 6.18 -27.84 -3.07
N ALA A 248 6.50 -27.75 -4.37
CA ALA A 248 7.88 -27.93 -4.86
C ALA A 248 8.84 -26.84 -4.35
N SER A 249 8.35 -25.63 -4.07
CA SER A 249 9.15 -24.55 -3.47
C SER A 249 9.55 -24.83 -2.02
N ALA A 250 8.95 -25.83 -1.37
CA ALA A 250 9.24 -26.29 -0.03
C ALA A 250 9.45 -25.15 0.99
N PRO A 251 8.47 -24.23 1.17
CA PRO A 251 8.67 -23.01 1.94
C PRO A 251 8.97 -23.30 3.41
N GLU A 252 10.04 -22.67 3.89
CA GLU A 252 10.41 -22.73 5.30
C GLU A 252 9.72 -21.64 6.12
N ARG A 253 9.29 -20.58 5.47
CA ARG A 253 8.56 -19.47 6.05
C ARG A 253 7.38 -19.13 5.17
N ILE A 254 6.25 -18.73 5.77
CA ILE A 254 5.06 -18.31 5.01
C ILE A 254 4.56 -16.99 5.56
N VAL A 255 4.27 -16.04 4.66
CA VAL A 255 3.52 -14.82 4.93
C VAL A 255 2.18 -14.91 4.22
N VAL A 256 1.09 -14.71 4.95
CA VAL A 256 -0.27 -14.61 4.40
C VAL A 256 -0.74 -13.16 4.58
N ALA A 257 -0.75 -12.41 3.48
CA ALA A 257 -1.09 -10.99 3.46
C ALA A 257 -1.98 -10.66 2.24
N PRO A 258 -3.22 -11.17 2.18
CA PRO A 258 -4.12 -10.92 1.06
C PRO A 258 -4.40 -9.43 0.87
N CYS A 259 -4.24 -8.97 -0.37
CA CYS A 259 -4.39 -7.56 -0.74
C CYS A 259 -5.74 -7.00 -0.28
N GLY A 260 -5.70 -5.85 0.39
CA GLY A 260 -6.89 -5.16 0.89
C GLY A 260 -7.52 -5.78 2.16
N LEU A 261 -7.06 -6.93 2.67
CA LEU A 261 -7.63 -7.53 3.88
C LEU A 261 -6.89 -7.04 5.15
N PRO A 262 -7.60 -6.40 6.10
CA PRO A 262 -7.04 -6.11 7.41
C PRO A 262 -6.79 -7.42 8.19
N LEU A 263 -5.88 -7.39 9.17
CA LEU A 263 -5.42 -8.59 9.89
C LEU A 263 -6.56 -9.49 10.43
N ALA A 264 -7.64 -8.89 10.92
CA ALA A 264 -8.83 -9.64 11.38
C ALA A 264 -9.49 -10.44 10.25
N ALA A 265 -9.57 -9.87 9.03
CA ALA A 265 -10.12 -10.53 7.86
C ALA A 265 -9.16 -11.61 7.32
N VAL A 266 -7.85 -11.38 7.37
CA VAL A 266 -6.84 -12.41 7.06
C VAL A 266 -7.04 -13.62 7.95
N ARG A 267 -7.17 -13.40 9.27
CA ARG A 267 -7.45 -14.48 10.23
C ARG A 267 -8.76 -15.23 9.91
N ALA A 268 -9.81 -14.50 9.53
CA ALA A 268 -11.10 -15.09 9.17
C ALA A 268 -11.04 -15.89 7.87
N ALA A 269 -10.14 -15.57 6.94
CA ALA A 269 -9.95 -16.31 5.68
C ALA A 269 -9.14 -17.61 5.85
N MET A 270 -8.36 -17.77 6.93
CA MET A 270 -7.48 -18.93 7.13
C MET A 270 -8.17 -20.28 7.05
N PRO A 271 -9.41 -20.51 7.57
CA PRO A 271 -10.07 -21.82 7.49
C PRO A 271 -10.22 -22.35 6.07
N ALA A 272 -10.51 -21.48 5.10
CA ALA A 272 -10.61 -21.88 3.69
C ALA A 272 -9.26 -22.36 3.17
N LEU A 273 -8.19 -21.62 3.45
CA LEU A 273 -6.81 -21.98 3.08
C LEU A 273 -6.36 -23.28 3.75
N GLU A 274 -6.66 -23.45 5.04
CA GLU A 274 -6.33 -24.65 5.83
C GLU A 274 -7.01 -25.92 5.32
N SER A 275 -8.18 -25.79 4.66
CA SER A 275 -8.93 -26.91 4.09
C SER A 275 -8.36 -27.40 2.75
N THR A 276 -7.44 -26.68 2.15
CA THR A 276 -6.83 -27.09 0.88
C THR A 276 -5.85 -28.25 1.08
N GLU A 277 -5.82 -29.20 0.14
CA GLU A 277 -4.96 -30.39 0.24
C GLU A 277 -3.46 -30.06 0.24
N TRP A 278 -3.07 -28.95 -0.37
CA TRP A 278 -1.67 -28.56 -0.50
C TRP A 278 -1.13 -27.86 0.75
N TRP A 279 -1.96 -27.15 1.51
CA TRP A 279 -1.53 -26.38 2.68
C TRP A 279 -0.82 -27.24 3.72
N GLY A 280 -1.42 -28.36 4.11
CA GLY A 280 -0.84 -29.28 5.09
C GLY A 280 0.44 -29.98 4.67
N LYS A 281 0.82 -29.93 3.38
CA LYS A 281 2.04 -30.53 2.84
C LYS A 281 3.26 -29.62 2.98
N LEU A 282 3.07 -28.33 3.30
CA LEU A 282 4.14 -27.34 3.36
C LEU A 282 5.01 -27.51 4.62
N PRO A 283 6.34 -27.47 4.50
CA PRO A 283 7.26 -27.63 5.65
C PRO A 283 7.02 -26.64 6.77
N ALA A 284 6.75 -25.36 6.47
CA ALA A 284 6.44 -24.34 7.46
C ALA A 284 5.15 -24.67 8.25
N VAL A 285 4.11 -25.14 7.55
CA VAL A 285 2.83 -25.53 8.17
C VAL A 285 2.99 -26.74 9.08
N GLN A 286 3.76 -27.74 8.61
CA GLN A 286 4.05 -28.94 9.42
C GLN A 286 4.82 -28.59 10.69
N ARG A 287 5.82 -27.68 10.61
CA ARG A 287 6.54 -27.19 11.79
C ARG A 287 5.63 -26.44 12.74
N ALA A 288 4.78 -25.54 12.24
CA ALA A 288 3.84 -24.81 13.08
C ALA A 288 2.86 -25.74 13.80
N ARG A 289 2.30 -26.75 13.11
CA ARG A 289 1.42 -27.75 13.71
C ARG A 289 2.14 -28.61 14.75
N ALA A 290 3.37 -29.04 14.47
CA ALA A 290 4.16 -29.84 15.40
C ALA A 290 4.51 -29.04 16.67
N ALA A 291 4.88 -27.77 16.55
CA ALA A 291 5.13 -26.89 17.69
C ALA A 291 3.85 -26.70 18.51
N HIS A 292 2.73 -26.39 17.86
CA HIS A 292 1.43 -26.21 18.51
C HIS A 292 1.01 -27.46 19.31
N ALA A 293 1.18 -28.65 18.73
CA ALA A 293 0.88 -29.93 19.42
C ALA A 293 1.72 -30.17 20.68
N ARG A 294 2.91 -29.54 20.78
CA ARG A 294 3.77 -29.57 21.97
C ARG A 294 3.54 -28.40 22.93
N GLY A 295 2.60 -27.50 22.63
CA GLY A 295 2.40 -26.26 23.39
C GLY A 295 3.53 -25.25 23.21
N GLU A 296 4.30 -25.35 22.12
CA GLU A 296 5.44 -24.49 21.81
C GLU A 296 5.02 -23.36 20.84
N PHE A 297 5.71 -22.25 20.93
CA PHE A 297 5.55 -21.14 19.99
C PHE A 297 6.16 -21.47 18.62
N SER A 298 5.50 -21.03 17.54
CA SER A 298 6.06 -21.09 16.19
C SER A 298 5.67 -19.85 15.40
N ASP A 299 6.65 -19.25 14.77
CA ASP A 299 6.53 -18.13 13.83
C ASP A 299 6.76 -18.56 12.37
N ALA A 300 6.75 -19.85 12.07
CA ALA A 300 6.98 -20.36 10.72
C ALA A 300 5.95 -19.86 9.70
N VAL A 301 4.74 -19.51 10.14
CA VAL A 301 3.67 -18.93 9.34
C VAL A 301 3.17 -17.68 10.04
N MET A 302 3.21 -16.56 9.33
CA MET A 302 2.77 -15.26 9.82
C MET A 302 1.57 -14.75 9.03
N LEU A 303 0.58 -14.23 9.73
CA LEU A 303 -0.53 -13.46 9.17
C LEU A 303 -0.17 -11.98 9.26
N VAL A 304 -0.33 -11.25 8.19
CA VAL A 304 -0.01 -9.82 8.11
C VAL A 304 -1.20 -9.06 7.55
N ASP A 305 -1.42 -7.86 8.05
CA ASP A 305 -2.42 -6.94 7.50
C ASP A 305 -2.08 -6.60 6.04
N GLY A 306 -2.78 -7.23 5.11
CA GLY A 306 -2.58 -7.05 3.68
C GLY A 306 -3.23 -5.77 3.13
N ASN A 307 -4.05 -5.08 3.92
CA ASN A 307 -4.57 -3.78 3.55
C ASN A 307 -3.52 -2.68 3.71
N GLN A 308 -2.69 -2.76 4.75
CA GLN A 308 -1.75 -1.70 5.08
C GLN A 308 -0.30 -2.01 4.66
N MET A 309 0.13 -3.26 4.81
CA MET A 309 1.52 -3.66 4.61
C MET A 309 1.69 -4.46 3.32
N PHE A 310 2.85 -4.31 2.68
CA PHE A 310 3.27 -4.98 1.44
C PHE A 310 2.48 -4.58 0.18
N ASN A 311 1.16 -4.45 0.24
CA ASN A 311 0.30 -4.28 -0.94
C ASN A 311 0.07 -2.81 -1.32
N ARG A 312 0.63 -1.86 -0.57
CA ARG A 312 0.64 -0.43 -0.89
C ARG A 312 2.04 0.01 -1.27
N PRO A 313 2.30 0.44 -2.52
CA PRO A 313 3.60 0.98 -2.93
C PRO A 313 3.83 2.37 -2.32
N GLY A 314 4.11 2.40 -1.04
CA GLY A 314 4.28 3.61 -0.25
C GLY A 314 5.45 3.52 0.73
N PRO A 315 5.69 4.57 1.52
CA PRO A 315 6.83 4.65 2.45
C PRO A 315 6.89 3.51 3.48
N ARG A 316 5.72 2.92 3.81
CA ARG A 316 5.63 1.82 4.78
C ARG A 316 6.16 0.47 4.28
N LEU A 317 6.57 0.38 3.00
CA LEU A 317 7.36 -0.77 2.54
C LEU A 317 8.71 -0.87 3.26
N VAL A 318 9.22 0.25 3.78
CA VAL A 318 10.43 0.23 4.64
C VAL A 318 10.12 -0.44 5.98
N ASP A 319 8.96 -0.15 6.59
CA ASP A 319 8.50 -0.84 7.81
C ASP A 319 8.32 -2.34 7.56
N ALA A 320 7.79 -2.70 6.38
CA ALA A 320 7.63 -4.09 5.97
C ALA A 320 8.98 -4.81 5.82
N LEU A 321 10.01 -4.14 5.25
CA LEU A 321 11.36 -4.68 5.19
C LEU A 321 11.99 -4.84 6.57
N GLU A 322 11.87 -3.84 7.44
CA GLU A 322 12.39 -3.91 8.81
C GLU A 322 11.79 -5.10 9.58
N TRP A 323 10.48 -5.31 9.44
CA TRP A 323 9.79 -6.46 10.00
C TRP A 323 10.28 -7.78 9.41
N LEU A 324 10.37 -7.90 8.06
CA LEU A 324 10.87 -9.11 7.39
C LEU A 324 12.28 -9.44 7.84
N ALA A 325 13.19 -8.46 7.87
CA ALA A 325 14.56 -8.64 8.31
C ALA A 325 14.64 -9.09 9.77
N ALA A 326 13.84 -8.49 10.65
CA ALA A 326 13.74 -8.88 12.05
C ALA A 326 13.24 -10.34 12.21
N TRP A 327 12.18 -10.69 11.49
CA TRP A 327 11.56 -12.01 11.56
C TRP A 327 12.45 -13.12 10.97
N LEU A 328 12.96 -12.92 9.74
CA LEU A 328 13.77 -13.94 9.07
C LEU A 328 15.09 -14.20 9.78
N ASN A 329 15.67 -13.18 10.42
CA ASN A 329 16.94 -13.27 11.13
C ASN A 329 16.80 -13.45 12.66
N GLN A 330 15.58 -13.71 13.16
CA GLN A 330 15.29 -13.98 14.58
C GLN A 330 15.76 -12.84 15.51
N ARG A 331 15.50 -11.59 15.12
CA ARG A 331 15.83 -10.36 15.84
C ARG A 331 14.59 -9.54 16.17
N PRO A 332 13.68 -10.03 17.02
CA PRO A 332 12.39 -9.39 17.30
C PRO A 332 12.52 -7.96 17.85
N GLU A 333 13.65 -7.62 18.46
CA GLU A 333 13.96 -6.27 18.96
C GLU A 333 14.02 -5.19 17.86
N HIS A 334 14.13 -5.59 16.60
CA HIS A 334 14.14 -4.71 15.44
C HIS A 334 12.78 -4.62 14.73
N THR A 335 11.76 -5.29 15.25
CA THR A 335 10.40 -5.20 14.70
C THR A 335 9.85 -3.80 14.93
N PRO A 336 9.32 -3.11 13.87
CA PRO A 336 8.69 -1.82 14.05
C PRO A 336 7.54 -1.88 15.06
N ALA A 337 7.47 -0.89 15.93
CA ALA A 337 6.43 -0.83 16.95
C ALA A 337 5.03 -0.83 16.33
N GLY A 338 4.17 -1.74 16.77
CA GLY A 338 2.80 -1.86 16.29
C GLY A 338 2.67 -2.40 14.85
N PHE A 339 3.71 -3.05 14.31
CA PHE A 339 3.60 -3.70 13.01
C PHE A 339 2.48 -4.75 13.04
N PRO A 340 1.49 -4.70 12.13
CA PRO A 340 0.28 -5.51 12.22
C PRO A 340 0.51 -6.93 11.67
N ALA A 341 1.19 -7.75 12.44
CA ALA A 341 1.43 -9.16 12.14
C ALA A 341 1.25 -10.03 13.38
N GLU A 342 0.84 -11.27 13.17
CA GLU A 342 0.72 -12.28 14.22
C GLU A 342 1.08 -13.66 13.68
N PRO A 343 1.58 -14.59 14.55
CA PRO A 343 1.78 -15.98 14.17
C PRO A 343 0.44 -16.70 13.96
N TRP A 344 0.36 -17.47 12.88
CA TRP A 344 -0.78 -18.35 12.66
C TRP A 344 -0.87 -19.44 13.74
N GLN A 345 -2.06 -19.58 14.29
CA GLN A 345 -2.36 -20.64 15.26
C GLN A 345 -3.18 -21.74 14.57
N PRO A 346 -2.63 -22.97 14.42
CA PRO A 346 -3.39 -24.09 13.89
C PRO A 346 -4.62 -24.37 14.76
N ARG A 347 -5.76 -24.64 14.13
CA ARG A 347 -6.96 -25.07 14.86
C ARG A 347 -6.72 -26.48 15.37
N HIS A 348 -7.14 -26.75 16.62
CA HIS A 348 -7.20 -28.12 17.11
C HIS A 348 -8.13 -28.89 16.18
N ASN A 349 -7.65 -29.97 15.58
CA ASN A 349 -8.53 -30.95 14.92
C ASN A 349 -9.50 -31.45 15.97
N GLN A 350 -10.77 -31.05 15.87
CA GLN A 350 -11.88 -31.69 16.59
C GLN A 350 -12.19 -33.00 15.91
#